data_15f6e0763679eb2de8e9a165201e4c4a
#
_entry.id   15f6e0763679eb2de8e9a165201e4c4a
#
_cell.length_a   1.000
_cell.length_b   1.000
_cell.length_c   1.000
_cell.angle_alpha   90.00
_cell.angle_beta   90.00
_cell.angle_gamma   90.00
#
_symmetry.space_group_name_H-M   'P 1'
#
loop_
_entity.id
_entity.type
_entity.pdbx_description
1 polymer ?
#
loop_
_entity_poly.entity_id
_entity_poly.type
_entity_poly.pdbx_seq_one_letter_code
_entity_poly.pdbx_strand_id
1 'polypeptide(L)'
;VAASHPTTSRIVTEHKSLREALRDTKTFSSDLQGDADVRDYRQIPLEVDPPRHHLYRSALAPYFVKPAIERHISDFRSNSAALVNRYFSSDPKEVIPTLSLPLVMQNLGVIYNRPQDVKEWISWGPDVWTAESEVRSGDVLHRYLDRIYKEALSNTFEDIWQEIAHLVIDGKKITEVEFRGIAGVLLAGGRDTVVKLFTGILWHFARRPEDLKELRSNPQGISAAIQEFLRFLTPLPSMNRTTVPESGRNSLPEDRYVGMSFISANFDNSVFENPFSIDLKRPRNPHMSFGFGPHTCLGNHIAEIEAKVFLETLIQSQFTWQICSEDTKFHDSPFTLVPDQFKSLQLIAIPNAL
;
A
#
# COMPACT_ATOMS: atom_id res chain seq x y z
N VAL A 1 8.72 0.25 1.70
CA VAL A 1 9.73 -0.56 2.42
C VAL A 1 10.81 -0.95 1.43
N ALA A 2 11.73 -0.06 1.12
CA ALA A 2 12.95 -0.39 0.41
C ALA A 2 14.06 -0.49 1.46
N ALA A 3 14.31 -1.69 1.97
CA ALA A 3 15.64 -1.97 2.45
C ALA A 3 16.59 -1.64 1.29
N SER A 4 17.71 -0.98 1.54
CA SER A 4 18.78 -0.76 0.57
C SER A 4 19.36 -2.11 0.16
N HIS A 5 18.66 -2.78 -0.77
CA HIS A 5 19.18 -4.00 -1.35
C HIS A 5 20.32 -3.66 -2.31
N PRO A 6 21.37 -4.48 -2.38
CA PRO A 6 22.46 -4.27 -3.30
C PRO A 6 21.95 -4.06 -4.72
N THR A 7 22.65 -3.27 -5.48
CA THR A 7 22.28 -2.77 -6.81
C THR A 7 21.69 -3.89 -7.68
N THR A 8 20.43 -3.78 -8.01
CA THR A 8 19.72 -4.75 -8.84
C THR A 8 20.23 -4.61 -10.28
N SER A 9 20.99 -5.57 -10.77
CA SER A 9 21.57 -5.52 -12.11
C SER A 9 20.57 -5.84 -13.23
N ARG A 10 19.47 -6.51 -12.89
CA ARG A 10 18.42 -6.93 -13.83
C ARG A 10 17.05 -6.48 -13.36
N ILE A 11 16.27 -5.87 -14.30
CA ILE A 11 14.93 -5.37 -14.02
C ILE A 11 13.99 -5.89 -15.10
N VAL A 12 12.86 -6.48 -14.68
CA VAL A 12 11.76 -6.87 -15.57
C VAL A 12 10.80 -5.69 -15.69
N THR A 13 10.64 -5.15 -16.89
CA THR A 13 9.93 -3.90 -17.16
C THR A 13 8.68 -4.04 -18.01
N GLU A 14 8.65 -4.99 -18.96
CA GLU A 14 7.51 -5.21 -19.84
C GLU A 14 6.35 -5.88 -19.10
N HIS A 15 5.14 -5.42 -19.33
CA HIS A 15 3.93 -5.91 -18.68
C HIS A 15 3.76 -7.45 -18.81
N LYS A 16 3.96 -8.00 -20.01
CA LYS A 16 3.84 -9.45 -20.25
C LYS A 16 4.90 -10.23 -19.49
N SER A 17 6.16 -9.85 -19.66
CA SER A 17 7.32 -10.50 -19.02
C SER A 17 7.22 -10.43 -17.49
N LEU A 18 6.72 -9.30 -16.95
CA LEU A 18 6.52 -9.14 -15.52
C LEU A 18 5.45 -10.10 -14.98
N ARG A 19 4.34 -10.29 -15.71
CA ARG A 19 3.30 -11.26 -15.32
C ARG A 19 3.80 -12.70 -15.33
N GLU A 20 4.64 -13.04 -16.31
CA GLU A 20 5.27 -14.37 -16.40
C GLU A 20 6.23 -14.57 -15.22
N ALA A 21 7.12 -13.62 -14.95
CA ALA A 21 8.08 -13.67 -13.85
C ALA A 21 7.40 -13.77 -12.48
N LEU A 22 6.33 -13.01 -12.23
CA LEU A 22 5.59 -13.04 -10.96
C LEU A 22 4.81 -14.34 -10.72
N ARG A 23 4.59 -15.14 -11.74
CA ARG A 23 4.01 -16.51 -11.62
C ARG A 23 5.06 -17.58 -11.41
N ASP A 24 6.25 -17.35 -11.90
CA ASP A 24 7.34 -18.33 -11.86
C ASP A 24 8.10 -18.25 -10.52
N THR A 25 7.47 -18.78 -9.48
CA THR A 25 8.07 -18.83 -8.14
C THR A 25 9.20 -19.85 -8.01
N LYS A 26 9.44 -20.66 -9.03
CA LYS A 26 10.58 -21.61 -9.07
C LYS A 26 11.86 -20.88 -9.46
N THR A 27 11.78 -20.00 -10.45
CA THR A 27 12.91 -19.18 -10.91
C THR A 27 13.09 -17.93 -10.06
N PHE A 28 11.98 -17.27 -9.68
CA PHE A 28 11.98 -16.00 -8.96
C PHE A 28 11.37 -16.17 -7.56
N SER A 29 12.24 -16.33 -6.57
CA SER A 29 11.86 -16.47 -5.17
C SER A 29 11.47 -15.12 -4.55
N SER A 30 10.48 -15.15 -3.69
CA SER A 30 10.09 -14.00 -2.84
C SER A 30 10.91 -13.93 -1.54
N ASP A 31 11.70 -14.95 -1.24
CA ASP A 31 12.58 -14.97 -0.08
C ASP A 31 13.77 -14.02 -0.31
N LEU A 32 13.65 -12.80 0.21
CA LEU A 32 14.67 -11.76 0.11
C LEU A 32 15.67 -11.78 1.24
N GLN A 33 15.38 -12.54 2.32
CA GLN A 33 16.31 -12.68 3.43
C GLN A 33 17.52 -13.49 3.03
N GLY A 34 18.66 -12.83 3.06
CA GLY A 34 19.97 -13.43 2.99
C GLY A 34 20.79 -12.97 4.19
N ASP A 35 22.09 -13.22 4.16
CA ASP A 35 23.02 -12.87 5.22
C ASP A 35 23.11 -11.37 5.55
N ALA A 36 22.55 -10.51 4.68
CA ALA A 36 22.55 -9.05 4.82
C ALA A 36 21.23 -8.47 5.38
N ASP A 37 20.22 -9.28 5.67
CA ASP A 37 18.95 -8.77 6.22
C ASP A 37 19.10 -8.48 7.74
N VAL A 38 18.83 -7.23 8.10
CA VAL A 38 18.91 -6.75 9.48
C VAL A 38 17.67 -7.08 10.33
N ARG A 39 16.62 -7.66 9.70
CA ARG A 39 15.40 -8.05 10.41
C ARG A 39 15.52 -9.46 10.98
N ASP A 40 15.03 -9.64 12.18
CA ASP A 40 14.99 -10.94 12.86
C ASP A 40 13.89 -11.85 12.32
N TYR A 41 13.03 -11.33 11.44
CA TYR A 41 11.84 -12.04 10.92
C TYR A 41 11.56 -11.73 9.45
N ARG A 42 11.00 -12.71 8.73
CA ARG A 42 10.46 -12.53 7.38
C ARG A 42 9.12 -11.81 7.43
N GLN A 43 8.84 -11.00 6.43
CA GLN A 43 7.51 -10.44 6.20
C GLN A 43 6.59 -11.54 5.64
N ILE A 44 5.71 -12.06 6.46
CA ILE A 44 4.83 -13.19 6.11
C ILE A 44 3.43 -12.68 5.69
N PRO A 45 2.88 -13.12 4.55
CA PRO A 45 3.38 -14.14 3.60
C PRO A 45 4.25 -13.59 2.47
N LEU A 46 4.64 -12.31 2.49
CA LEU A 46 5.28 -11.58 1.39
C LEU A 46 6.62 -12.21 0.98
N GLU A 47 7.43 -12.62 1.96
CA GLU A 47 8.78 -13.18 1.78
C GLU A 47 8.82 -14.69 1.99
N VAL A 48 7.73 -15.38 1.65
CA VAL A 48 7.63 -16.84 1.76
C VAL A 48 7.19 -17.43 0.42
N ASP A 49 7.90 -18.45 -0.06
CA ASP A 49 7.55 -19.13 -1.31
C ASP A 49 6.51 -20.24 -1.13
N PRO A 50 5.78 -20.60 -2.20
CA PRO A 50 5.00 -21.85 -2.22
C PRO A 50 5.89 -23.09 -1.92
N PRO A 51 5.37 -24.14 -1.26
CA PRO A 51 3.95 -24.31 -0.88
C PRO A 51 3.54 -23.59 0.41
N ARG A 52 4.50 -23.23 1.27
CA ARG A 52 4.23 -22.64 2.60
C ARG A 52 3.49 -21.30 2.51
N HIS A 53 3.80 -20.49 1.50
CA HIS A 53 3.07 -19.27 1.19
C HIS A 53 1.54 -19.47 1.15
N HIS A 54 1.08 -20.55 0.48
CA HIS A 54 -0.36 -20.82 0.34
C HIS A 54 -1.05 -21.07 1.67
N LEU A 55 -0.35 -21.71 2.61
CA LEU A 55 -0.90 -21.99 3.94
C LEU A 55 -1.17 -20.68 4.70
N TYR A 56 -0.19 -19.75 4.72
CA TYR A 56 -0.36 -18.44 5.33
C TYR A 56 -1.44 -17.60 4.62
N ARG A 57 -1.41 -17.60 3.27
CA ARG A 57 -2.42 -16.87 2.48
C ARG A 57 -3.84 -17.35 2.79
N SER A 58 -4.03 -18.66 2.85
CA SER A 58 -5.34 -19.25 3.14
C SER A 58 -5.81 -18.93 4.55
N ALA A 59 -4.91 -18.94 5.54
CA ALA A 59 -5.24 -18.60 6.91
C ALA A 59 -5.59 -17.11 7.08
N LEU A 60 -4.94 -16.22 6.33
CA LEU A 60 -5.16 -14.78 6.41
C LEU A 60 -6.31 -14.28 5.50
N ALA A 61 -6.60 -14.97 4.40
CA ALA A 61 -7.59 -14.54 3.43
C ALA A 61 -8.97 -14.17 4.02
N PRO A 62 -9.52 -14.89 5.01
CA PRO A 62 -10.83 -14.56 5.57
C PRO A 62 -10.96 -13.14 6.12
N TYR A 63 -9.87 -12.54 6.59
CA TYR A 63 -9.86 -11.17 7.13
C TYR A 63 -9.87 -10.10 6.03
N PHE A 64 -9.47 -10.44 4.78
CA PHE A 64 -9.21 -9.49 3.70
C PHE A 64 -10.09 -9.69 2.47
N VAL A 65 -10.97 -10.69 2.48
CA VAL A 65 -11.95 -10.86 1.40
C VAL A 65 -12.95 -9.70 1.39
N LYS A 66 -13.46 -9.39 0.21
CA LYS A 66 -14.34 -8.24 -0.01
C LYS A 66 -15.50 -8.12 1.00
N PRO A 67 -16.28 -9.18 1.31
CA PRO A 67 -17.36 -9.08 2.30
C PRO A 67 -16.87 -8.73 3.72
N ALA A 68 -15.67 -9.17 4.10
CA ALA A 68 -15.10 -8.84 5.40
C ALA A 68 -14.74 -7.35 5.52
N ILE A 69 -14.40 -6.70 4.42
CA ILE A 69 -14.07 -5.28 4.40
C ILE A 69 -15.33 -4.43 4.20
N GLU A 70 -16.29 -4.87 3.39
CA GLU A 70 -17.53 -4.14 3.13
C GLU A 70 -18.35 -3.85 4.38
N ARG A 71 -18.25 -4.67 5.42
CA ARG A 71 -18.92 -4.43 6.72
C ARG A 71 -18.47 -3.14 7.41
N HIS A 72 -17.30 -2.61 7.06
CA HIS A 72 -16.72 -1.40 7.64
C HIS A 72 -16.99 -0.13 6.82
N ILE A 73 -17.72 -0.21 5.71
CA ILE A 73 -17.99 0.95 4.83
C ILE A 73 -18.62 2.12 5.57
N SER A 74 -19.50 1.86 6.56
CA SER A 74 -20.13 2.92 7.36
C SER A 74 -19.09 3.71 8.15
N ASP A 75 -18.14 3.02 8.77
CA ASP A 75 -17.08 3.66 9.57
C ASP A 75 -16.12 4.41 8.66
N PHE A 76 -15.75 3.85 7.50
CA PHE A 76 -14.91 4.52 6.51
C PHE A 76 -15.56 5.81 5.99
N ARG A 77 -16.88 5.81 5.75
CA ARG A 77 -17.62 7.03 5.38
C ARG A 77 -17.59 8.08 6.48
N SER A 78 -17.81 7.67 7.71
CA SER A 78 -17.78 8.57 8.87
C SER A 78 -16.40 9.19 9.03
N ASN A 79 -15.33 8.40 8.98
CA ASN A 79 -13.96 8.84 9.08
C ASN A 79 -13.62 9.80 7.92
N SER A 80 -13.95 9.43 6.68
CA SER A 80 -13.67 10.22 5.50
C SER A 80 -14.40 11.56 5.52
N ALA A 81 -15.71 11.57 5.82
CA ALA A 81 -16.50 12.79 5.89
C ALA A 81 -15.97 13.74 6.98
N ALA A 82 -15.67 13.21 8.17
CA ALA A 82 -15.17 14.02 9.28
C ALA A 82 -13.82 14.67 8.95
N LEU A 83 -12.89 13.91 8.35
CA LEU A 83 -11.55 14.40 8.05
C LEU A 83 -11.54 15.35 6.85
N VAL A 84 -12.27 15.05 5.78
CA VAL A 84 -12.39 15.91 4.60
C VAL A 84 -13.02 17.26 4.99
N ASN A 85 -14.14 17.24 5.71
CA ASN A 85 -14.80 18.46 6.17
C ASN A 85 -13.87 19.30 7.08
N ARG A 86 -13.22 18.66 8.06
CA ARG A 86 -12.29 19.36 8.96
C ARG A 86 -11.11 19.96 8.21
N TYR A 87 -10.57 19.27 7.22
CA TYR A 87 -9.45 19.73 6.43
C TYR A 87 -9.80 20.99 5.62
N PHE A 88 -10.86 20.91 4.83
CA PHE A 88 -11.25 21.97 3.92
C PHE A 88 -12.02 23.15 4.59
N SER A 89 -12.45 23.00 5.83
CA SER A 89 -13.06 24.10 6.62
C SER A 89 -12.04 24.88 7.47
N SER A 90 -10.76 24.65 7.26
CA SER A 90 -9.67 25.30 8.00
C SER A 90 -8.67 25.95 7.05
N ASP A 91 -7.76 26.76 7.62
CA ASP A 91 -6.61 27.27 6.89
C ASP A 91 -5.80 26.16 6.25
N PRO A 92 -5.05 26.44 5.16
CA PRO A 92 -4.22 25.45 4.48
C PRO A 92 -3.29 24.71 5.43
N LYS A 93 -3.28 23.40 5.34
CA LYS A 93 -2.43 22.51 6.15
C LYS A 93 -1.82 21.45 5.25
N GLU A 94 -0.80 20.78 5.78
CA GLU A 94 -0.21 19.62 5.12
C GLU A 94 -1.25 18.50 4.97
N VAL A 95 -1.44 18.00 3.74
CA VAL A 95 -2.42 16.94 3.41
C VAL A 95 -2.08 15.65 4.16
N ILE A 96 -0.81 15.23 4.12
CA ILE A 96 -0.42 13.92 4.65
C ILE A 96 -0.70 13.83 6.15
N PRO A 97 -0.13 14.68 7.04
CA PRO A 97 -0.29 14.53 8.48
C PRO A 97 -1.69 14.91 8.98
N THR A 98 -2.49 15.64 8.20
CA THR A 98 -3.80 16.14 8.68
C THR A 98 -5.01 15.52 8.02
N LEU A 99 -4.85 14.84 6.88
CA LEU A 99 -5.94 14.18 6.15
C LEU A 99 -5.60 12.74 5.76
N SER A 100 -4.62 12.53 4.86
CA SER A 100 -4.40 11.21 4.26
C SER A 100 -3.95 10.17 5.28
N LEU A 101 -2.90 10.46 6.07
CA LEU A 101 -2.39 9.54 7.07
C LEU A 101 -3.40 9.25 8.20
N PRO A 102 -4.03 10.28 8.83
CA PRO A 102 -5.06 10.01 9.82
C PRO A 102 -6.24 9.19 9.30
N LEU A 103 -6.67 9.41 8.05
CA LEU A 103 -7.77 8.65 7.46
C LEU A 103 -7.41 7.17 7.31
N VAL A 104 -6.25 6.89 6.72
CA VAL A 104 -5.78 5.51 6.54
C VAL A 104 -5.61 4.82 7.89
N MET A 105 -5.00 5.49 8.88
CA MET A 105 -4.78 4.87 10.20
C MET A 105 -6.10 4.64 10.97
N GLN A 106 -7.08 5.55 10.87
CA GLN A 106 -8.40 5.34 11.46
C GLN A 106 -9.11 4.14 10.83
N ASN A 107 -9.04 3.99 9.51
CA ASN A 107 -9.63 2.86 8.81
C ASN A 107 -8.94 1.53 9.16
N LEU A 108 -7.62 1.51 9.27
CA LEU A 108 -6.89 0.33 9.77
C LEU A 108 -7.28 0.00 11.22
N GLY A 109 -7.48 1.03 12.06
CA GLY A 109 -7.96 0.86 13.43
C GLY A 109 -9.33 0.18 13.49
N VAL A 110 -10.21 0.49 12.54
CA VAL A 110 -11.51 -0.18 12.39
C VAL A 110 -11.34 -1.62 11.91
N ILE A 111 -10.56 -1.85 10.85
CA ILE A 111 -10.34 -3.20 10.27
C ILE A 111 -9.74 -4.15 11.30
N TYR A 112 -8.76 -3.67 12.06
CA TYR A 112 -8.02 -4.48 13.04
C TYR A 112 -8.69 -4.52 14.42
N ASN A 113 -9.79 -3.78 14.59
CA ASN A 113 -10.44 -3.55 15.89
C ASN A 113 -9.47 -3.00 16.96
N ARG A 114 -8.63 -2.02 16.54
CA ARG A 114 -7.58 -1.39 17.37
C ARG A 114 -7.64 0.14 17.35
N PRO A 115 -8.79 0.76 17.67
CA PRO A 115 -8.91 2.22 17.64
C PRO A 115 -7.98 2.94 18.63
N GLN A 116 -7.60 2.27 19.73
CA GLN A 116 -6.69 2.81 20.75
C GLN A 116 -5.25 2.99 20.24
N ASP A 117 -4.82 2.22 19.23
CA ASP A 117 -3.45 2.25 18.71
C ASP A 117 -3.26 3.29 17.60
N VAL A 118 -4.34 3.85 17.05
CA VAL A 118 -4.30 4.78 15.90
C VAL A 118 -3.39 5.99 16.16
N LYS A 119 -3.41 6.57 17.36
CA LYS A 119 -2.55 7.72 17.70
C LYS A 119 -1.06 7.34 17.68
N GLU A 120 -0.74 6.14 18.17
CA GLU A 120 0.62 5.62 18.16
C GLU A 120 1.09 5.42 16.71
N TRP A 121 0.28 4.77 15.85
CA TRP A 121 0.63 4.55 14.45
C TRP A 121 0.78 5.84 13.64
N ILE A 122 -0.02 6.87 13.92
CA ILE A 122 0.13 8.21 13.30
C ILE A 122 1.46 8.87 13.73
N SER A 123 1.90 8.64 14.97
CA SER A 123 3.14 9.22 15.50
C SER A 123 4.40 8.58 14.92
N TRP A 124 4.29 7.41 14.30
CA TRP A 124 5.43 6.76 13.65
C TRP A 124 5.89 7.55 12.44
N GLY A 125 7.18 7.87 12.39
CA GLY A 125 7.79 8.50 11.24
C GLY A 125 7.82 7.61 10.00
N PRO A 126 8.21 8.15 8.84
CA PRO A 126 8.37 7.36 7.62
C PRO A 126 9.44 6.27 7.76
N ASP A 127 10.40 6.47 8.65
CA ASP A 127 11.57 5.59 8.82
C ASP A 127 11.31 4.40 9.73
N VAL A 128 10.10 4.27 10.30
CA VAL A 128 9.76 3.16 11.21
C VAL A 128 9.96 1.77 10.57
N TRP A 129 9.94 1.71 9.23
CA TRP A 129 10.11 0.50 8.43
C TRP A 129 11.51 0.33 7.87
N THR A 130 12.39 1.33 7.99
CA THR A 130 13.71 1.33 7.38
C THR A 130 14.81 1.11 8.42
N ALA A 131 15.85 0.39 8.01
CA ALA A 131 17.01 0.11 8.85
C ALA A 131 18.18 1.10 8.60
N GLU A 132 17.92 2.20 7.90
CA GLU A 132 18.97 3.07 7.31
C GLU A 132 19.56 4.11 8.27
N SER A 133 19.12 4.22 9.51
CA SER A 133 19.77 5.12 10.47
C SER A 133 20.59 4.37 11.48
N GLU A 134 21.75 4.93 11.87
CA GLU A 134 22.56 4.44 13.00
C GLU A 134 21.77 4.39 14.32
N VAL A 135 20.64 5.09 14.39
CA VAL A 135 19.60 4.93 15.40
C VAL A 135 18.58 3.95 14.83
N ARG A 136 18.51 2.74 15.36
CA ARG A 136 17.57 1.68 14.97
C ARG A 136 16.13 2.19 14.98
N SER A 137 15.66 2.74 13.87
CA SER A 137 14.30 3.27 13.71
C SER A 137 13.24 2.18 13.93
N GLY A 138 13.58 0.91 13.67
CA GLY A 138 12.74 -0.25 13.94
C GLY A 138 12.38 -0.52 15.40
N ASP A 139 13.06 0.08 16.38
CA ASP A 139 12.82 -0.21 17.80
C ASP A 139 11.40 0.15 18.25
N VAL A 140 10.79 1.18 17.68
CA VAL A 140 9.40 1.55 18.00
C VAL A 140 8.44 0.48 17.50
N LEU A 141 8.62 0.01 16.27
CA LEU A 141 7.81 -1.07 15.69
C LEU A 141 8.02 -2.38 16.46
N HIS A 142 9.26 -2.73 16.80
CA HIS A 142 9.56 -3.96 17.55
C HIS A 142 8.89 -3.95 18.93
N ARG A 143 8.97 -2.83 19.68
CA ARG A 143 8.27 -2.70 20.97
C ARG A 143 6.76 -2.82 20.83
N TYR A 144 6.20 -2.25 19.74
CA TYR A 144 4.78 -2.40 19.45
C TYR A 144 4.41 -3.86 19.16
N LEU A 145 5.17 -4.56 18.30
CA LEU A 145 4.94 -5.96 17.97
C LEU A 145 5.04 -6.88 19.20
N ASP A 146 6.00 -6.62 20.09
CA ASP A 146 6.15 -7.34 21.37
C ASP A 146 4.93 -7.14 22.28
N ARG A 147 4.44 -5.91 22.34
CA ARG A 147 3.28 -5.58 23.16
C ARG A 147 2.02 -6.28 22.65
N ILE A 148 1.70 -6.13 21.36
CA ILE A 148 0.48 -6.74 20.81
C ILE A 148 0.50 -8.25 20.83
N TYR A 149 1.69 -8.88 20.73
CA TYR A 149 1.81 -10.34 20.89
C TYR A 149 1.46 -10.78 22.31
N LYS A 150 1.98 -10.11 23.34
CA LYS A 150 1.64 -10.38 24.74
C LYS A 150 0.16 -10.15 25.03
N GLU A 151 -0.41 -9.06 24.52
CA GLU A 151 -1.84 -8.76 24.63
C GLU A 151 -2.70 -9.85 23.98
N ALA A 152 -2.31 -10.31 22.79
CA ALA A 152 -3.00 -11.37 22.06
C ALA A 152 -3.00 -12.71 22.80
N LEU A 153 -1.87 -13.09 23.39
CA LEU A 153 -1.77 -14.33 24.18
C LEU A 153 -2.56 -14.27 25.50
N SER A 154 -2.69 -13.08 26.10
CA SER A 154 -3.46 -12.90 27.34
C SER A 154 -4.96 -12.71 27.09
N ASN A 155 -5.42 -12.75 25.84
CA ASN A 155 -6.80 -12.49 25.44
C ASN A 155 -7.34 -11.14 25.98
N THR A 156 -6.49 -10.12 26.00
CA THR A 156 -6.83 -8.79 26.52
C THR A 156 -7.85 -8.08 25.63
N PHE A 157 -7.77 -8.30 24.32
CA PHE A 157 -8.64 -7.69 23.30
C PHE A 157 -9.15 -8.74 22.33
N GLU A 158 -10.39 -8.56 21.87
CA GLU A 158 -10.98 -9.32 20.76
C GLU A 158 -10.66 -8.59 19.44
N ASP A 159 -9.46 -8.79 18.91
CA ASP A 159 -8.93 -8.09 17.74
C ASP A 159 -8.23 -9.03 16.78
N ILE A 160 -7.78 -8.49 15.63
CA ILE A 160 -7.07 -9.28 14.62
C ILE A 160 -5.79 -9.92 15.16
N TRP A 161 -5.11 -9.27 16.12
CA TRP A 161 -3.85 -9.79 16.65
C TRP A 161 -4.06 -11.04 17.51
N GLN A 162 -5.15 -11.07 18.28
CA GLN A 162 -5.54 -12.27 19.03
C GLN A 162 -5.82 -13.42 18.06
N GLU A 163 -6.59 -13.17 17.01
CA GLU A 163 -6.91 -14.20 16.02
C GLU A 163 -5.65 -14.70 15.31
N ILE A 164 -4.75 -13.80 14.90
CA ILE A 164 -3.48 -14.16 14.26
C ILE A 164 -2.57 -14.94 15.21
N ALA A 165 -2.42 -14.54 16.47
CA ALA A 165 -1.56 -15.24 17.43
C ALA A 165 -2.00 -16.70 17.70
N HIS A 166 -3.26 -17.00 17.43
CA HIS A 166 -3.83 -18.35 17.60
C HIS A 166 -3.93 -19.15 16.30
N LEU A 167 -3.42 -18.64 15.18
CA LEU A 167 -3.44 -19.37 13.90
C LEU A 167 -2.68 -20.69 14.00
N VAL A 168 -3.21 -21.69 13.32
CA VAL A 168 -2.56 -23.00 13.16
C VAL A 168 -2.20 -23.16 11.69
N ILE A 169 -0.92 -23.27 11.40
CA ILE A 169 -0.36 -23.46 10.05
C ILE A 169 0.30 -24.81 9.99
N ASP A 170 -0.15 -25.65 9.08
CA ASP A 170 0.37 -27.04 8.93
C ASP A 170 0.36 -27.83 10.26
N GLY A 171 -0.76 -27.74 10.98
CA GLY A 171 -0.97 -28.43 12.26
C GLY A 171 -0.18 -27.88 13.45
N LYS A 172 0.55 -26.80 13.29
CA LYS A 172 1.32 -26.13 14.35
C LYS A 172 0.84 -24.72 14.60
N LYS A 173 0.77 -24.33 15.87
CA LYS A 173 0.57 -22.93 16.21
C LYS A 173 1.71 -22.08 15.65
N ILE A 174 1.41 -20.88 15.17
CA ILE A 174 2.45 -19.95 14.74
C ILE A 174 3.34 -19.55 15.91
N THR A 175 4.60 -19.31 15.59
CA THR A 175 5.60 -18.80 16.55
C THR A 175 5.47 -17.28 16.70
N GLU A 176 6.08 -16.74 17.74
CA GLU A 176 6.21 -15.28 17.95
C GLU A 176 6.87 -14.59 16.73
N VAL A 177 7.91 -15.20 16.16
CA VAL A 177 8.60 -14.68 14.96
C VAL A 177 7.67 -14.62 13.76
N GLU A 178 6.85 -15.65 13.54
CA GLU A 178 5.85 -15.66 12.49
C GLU A 178 4.75 -14.61 12.73
N PHE A 179 4.29 -14.48 13.97
CA PHE A 179 3.34 -13.42 14.34
C PHE A 179 3.89 -12.04 14.03
N ARG A 180 5.13 -11.72 14.43
CA ARG A 180 5.81 -10.44 14.14
C ARG A 180 5.90 -10.19 12.63
N GLY A 181 6.24 -11.23 11.86
CA GLY A 181 6.31 -11.14 10.42
C GLY A 181 4.96 -10.83 9.76
N ILE A 182 3.87 -11.44 10.25
CA ILE A 182 2.51 -11.18 9.76
C ILE A 182 2.06 -9.78 10.19
N ALA A 183 2.13 -9.45 11.48
CA ALA A 183 1.66 -8.17 11.98
C ALA A 183 2.45 -7.00 11.38
N GLY A 184 3.77 -7.13 11.26
CA GLY A 184 4.64 -6.13 10.65
C GLY A 184 4.25 -5.82 9.20
N VAL A 185 4.02 -6.85 8.36
CA VAL A 185 3.64 -6.63 6.96
C VAL A 185 2.22 -6.07 6.81
N LEU A 186 1.29 -6.47 7.68
CA LEU A 186 -0.08 -5.94 7.65
C LEU A 186 -0.11 -4.44 7.98
N LEU A 187 0.67 -4.00 8.96
CA LEU A 187 0.80 -2.59 9.31
C LEU A 187 1.51 -1.80 8.21
N ALA A 188 2.66 -2.29 7.70
CA ALA A 188 3.45 -1.60 6.69
C ALA A 188 2.72 -1.52 5.34
N GLY A 189 2.14 -2.62 4.89
CA GLY A 189 1.50 -2.71 3.57
C GLY A 189 0.23 -1.86 3.43
N GLY A 190 -0.50 -1.66 4.52
CA GLY A 190 -1.75 -0.89 4.52
C GLY A 190 -1.61 0.61 4.71
N ARG A 191 -0.41 1.12 5.03
CA ARG A 191 -0.20 2.53 5.39
C ARG A 191 0.22 3.40 4.20
N ASP A 192 1.46 3.32 3.82
CA ASP A 192 2.09 4.34 2.96
C ASP A 192 1.59 4.30 1.52
N THR A 193 1.21 3.13 1.02
CA THR A 193 0.65 2.97 -0.32
C THR A 193 -0.71 3.64 -0.47
N VAL A 194 -1.59 3.52 0.53
CA VAL A 194 -2.92 4.14 0.51
C VAL A 194 -2.81 5.64 0.80
N VAL A 195 -1.89 6.07 1.68
CA VAL A 195 -1.58 7.50 1.91
C VAL A 195 -1.13 8.15 0.60
N LYS A 196 -0.23 7.51 -0.16
CA LYS A 196 0.20 8.00 -1.48
C LYS A 196 -0.96 8.08 -2.47
N LEU A 197 -1.84 7.07 -2.48
CA LEU A 197 -3.02 7.04 -3.35
C LEU A 197 -3.95 8.22 -3.04
N PHE A 198 -4.32 8.44 -1.79
CA PHE A 198 -5.24 9.51 -1.39
C PHE A 198 -4.65 10.89 -1.64
N THR A 199 -3.38 11.07 -1.31
CA THR A 199 -2.65 12.33 -1.58
C THR A 199 -2.58 12.61 -3.07
N GLY A 200 -2.29 11.59 -3.90
CA GLY A 200 -2.23 11.70 -5.34
C GLY A 200 -3.59 12.00 -6.00
N ILE A 201 -4.68 11.47 -5.46
CA ILE A 201 -6.06 11.80 -5.91
C ILE A 201 -6.35 13.29 -5.66
N LEU A 202 -6.04 13.79 -4.47
CA LEU A 202 -6.23 15.21 -4.12
C LEU A 202 -5.36 16.13 -4.98
N TRP A 203 -4.09 15.75 -5.17
CA TRP A 203 -3.15 16.45 -6.03
C TRP A 203 -3.62 16.51 -7.49
N HIS A 204 -4.15 15.41 -8.03
CA HIS A 204 -4.68 15.36 -9.38
C HIS A 204 -5.87 16.31 -9.55
N PHE A 205 -6.86 16.24 -8.69
CA PHE A 205 -8.04 17.09 -8.78
C PHE A 205 -7.74 18.58 -8.53
N ALA A 206 -6.69 18.92 -7.78
CA ALA A 206 -6.22 20.29 -7.67
C ALA A 206 -5.65 20.84 -8.99
N ARG A 207 -5.07 19.96 -9.82
CA ARG A 207 -4.51 20.29 -11.15
C ARG A 207 -5.50 20.14 -12.29
N ARG A 208 -6.51 19.28 -12.10
CA ARG A 208 -7.54 18.93 -13.07
C ARG A 208 -8.92 18.95 -12.42
N PRO A 209 -9.41 20.15 -12.01
CA PRO A 209 -10.71 20.27 -11.36
C PRO A 209 -11.89 19.85 -12.26
N GLU A 210 -11.71 19.86 -13.58
CA GLU A 210 -12.66 19.34 -14.54
C GLU A 210 -12.93 17.85 -14.36
N ASP A 211 -11.93 17.05 -13.98
CA ASP A 211 -12.07 15.61 -13.73
C ASP A 211 -12.92 15.35 -12.49
N LEU A 212 -12.76 16.16 -11.43
CA LEU A 212 -13.62 16.11 -10.25
C LEU A 212 -15.07 16.48 -10.59
N LYS A 213 -15.25 17.54 -11.39
CA LYS A 213 -16.57 17.98 -11.84
C LYS A 213 -17.26 16.90 -12.67
N GLU A 214 -16.52 16.22 -13.53
CA GLU A 214 -17.03 15.11 -14.32
C GLU A 214 -17.48 13.95 -13.43
N LEU A 215 -16.68 13.52 -12.46
CA LEU A 215 -17.05 12.45 -11.53
C LEU A 215 -18.27 12.83 -10.67
N ARG A 216 -18.44 14.11 -10.31
CA ARG A 216 -19.65 14.61 -9.64
C ARG A 216 -20.89 14.44 -10.51
N SER A 217 -20.76 14.70 -11.83
CA SER A 217 -21.85 14.55 -12.79
C SER A 217 -22.12 13.08 -13.14
N ASN A 218 -21.12 12.22 -13.03
CA ASN A 218 -21.21 10.79 -13.34
C ASN A 218 -20.53 9.92 -12.26
N PRO A 219 -21.15 9.74 -11.08
CA PRO A 219 -20.59 8.92 -10.01
C PRO A 219 -20.34 7.44 -10.37
N GLN A 220 -20.97 6.95 -11.45
CA GLN A 220 -20.73 5.59 -11.96
C GLN A 220 -19.29 5.39 -12.44
N GLY A 221 -18.58 6.47 -12.76
CA GLY A 221 -17.17 6.45 -13.15
C GLY A 221 -16.17 6.16 -12.03
N ILE A 222 -16.56 6.20 -10.76
CA ILE A 222 -15.65 6.05 -9.61
C ILE A 222 -14.81 4.78 -9.70
N SER A 223 -15.40 3.65 -10.06
CA SER A 223 -14.67 2.38 -10.13
C SER A 223 -13.56 2.39 -11.19
N ALA A 224 -13.81 2.99 -12.36
CA ALA A 224 -12.79 3.15 -13.39
C ALA A 224 -11.70 4.14 -12.96
N ALA A 225 -12.11 5.24 -12.34
CA ALA A 225 -11.19 6.26 -11.82
C ALA A 225 -10.22 5.68 -10.77
N ILE A 226 -10.68 4.81 -9.86
CA ILE A 226 -9.81 4.15 -8.87
C ILE A 226 -8.74 3.32 -9.56
N GLN A 227 -9.12 2.50 -10.55
CA GLN A 227 -8.16 1.66 -11.27
C GLN A 227 -7.13 2.53 -12.02
N GLU A 228 -7.55 3.68 -12.57
CA GLU A 228 -6.65 4.59 -13.26
C GLU A 228 -5.72 5.33 -12.29
N PHE A 229 -6.19 5.77 -11.14
CA PHE A 229 -5.33 6.34 -10.11
C PHE A 229 -4.31 5.31 -9.60
N LEU A 230 -4.73 4.06 -9.37
CA LEU A 230 -3.82 2.98 -9.00
C LEU A 230 -2.76 2.75 -10.08
N ARG A 231 -3.16 2.72 -11.36
CA ARG A 231 -2.24 2.58 -12.49
C ARG A 231 -1.22 3.71 -12.53
N PHE A 232 -1.71 4.96 -12.58
CA PHE A 232 -0.86 6.12 -12.82
C PHE A 232 0.07 6.41 -11.62
N LEU A 233 -0.47 6.42 -10.40
CA LEU A 233 0.32 6.72 -9.21
C LEU A 233 1.26 5.57 -8.83
N THR A 234 0.94 4.35 -9.22
CA THR A 234 1.70 3.13 -8.89
C THR A 234 2.30 3.23 -7.48
N PRO A 235 1.47 3.16 -6.40
CA PRO A 235 1.92 3.49 -5.04
C PRO A 235 3.18 2.75 -4.60
N LEU A 236 3.33 1.49 -5.01
CA LEU A 236 4.55 0.71 -4.88
C LEU A 236 5.15 0.51 -6.28
N PRO A 237 6.23 1.21 -6.65
CA PRO A 237 6.74 1.21 -8.02
C PRO A 237 7.46 -0.07 -8.43
N SER A 238 8.04 -0.79 -7.48
CA SER A 238 8.77 -2.03 -7.75
C SER A 238 8.89 -2.92 -6.52
N MET A 239 9.21 -4.19 -6.73
CA MET A 239 9.65 -5.12 -5.70
C MET A 239 10.80 -5.97 -6.24
N ASN A 240 11.61 -6.50 -5.33
CA ASN A 240 12.68 -7.41 -5.71
C ASN A 240 12.23 -8.88 -5.59
N ARG A 241 12.91 -9.73 -6.36
CA ARG A 241 12.92 -11.19 -6.23
C ARG A 241 14.36 -11.65 -6.21
N THR A 242 14.59 -12.85 -5.68
CA THR A 242 15.88 -13.52 -5.84
C THR A 242 15.77 -14.59 -6.89
N THR A 243 16.81 -14.75 -7.73
CA THR A 243 16.88 -15.88 -8.64
C THR A 243 17.30 -17.14 -7.87
N VAL A 244 16.67 -18.27 -8.16
CA VAL A 244 17.04 -19.57 -7.61
C VAL A 244 17.90 -20.31 -8.63
N PRO A 245 19.20 -20.54 -8.36
CA PRO A 245 20.06 -21.31 -9.25
C PRO A 245 19.59 -22.76 -9.40
N GLU A 246 19.88 -23.40 -10.53
CA GLU A 246 19.63 -24.83 -10.73
C GLU A 246 20.34 -25.70 -9.67
N SER A 247 21.50 -25.24 -9.16
CA SER A 247 22.28 -25.90 -8.09
C SER A 247 21.68 -25.72 -6.67
N GLY A 248 20.57 -24.97 -6.53
CA GLY A 248 19.93 -24.71 -5.24
C GLY A 248 20.41 -23.43 -4.54
N ARG A 249 19.77 -23.10 -3.40
CA ARG A 249 19.93 -21.80 -2.71
C ARG A 249 21.32 -21.56 -2.07
N ASN A 250 22.11 -22.60 -1.87
CA ASN A 250 23.41 -22.49 -1.20
C ASN A 250 24.53 -21.87 -2.06
N SER A 251 24.25 -21.55 -3.33
CA SER A 251 25.21 -20.98 -4.29
C SER A 251 24.67 -19.76 -5.02
N LEU A 252 24.03 -18.84 -4.28
CA LEU A 252 23.42 -17.65 -4.87
C LEU A 252 24.52 -16.69 -5.39
N PRO A 253 24.46 -16.24 -6.66
CA PRO A 253 25.40 -15.27 -7.19
C PRO A 253 25.23 -13.88 -6.54
N GLU A 254 26.26 -13.03 -6.60
CA GLU A 254 26.21 -11.66 -6.07
C GLU A 254 25.07 -10.83 -6.70
N ASP A 255 24.73 -11.08 -7.97
CA ASP A 255 23.66 -10.39 -8.72
C ASP A 255 22.31 -11.10 -8.66
N ARG A 256 22.03 -11.81 -7.57
CA ARG A 256 20.82 -12.61 -7.38
C ARG A 256 19.50 -11.84 -7.41
N TYR A 257 19.55 -10.54 -7.19
CA TYR A 257 18.34 -9.72 -7.12
C TYR A 257 17.86 -9.32 -8.51
N VAL A 258 16.54 -9.48 -8.74
CA VAL A 258 15.84 -9.04 -9.95
C VAL A 258 14.72 -8.11 -9.56
N GLY A 259 14.74 -6.89 -10.09
CA GLY A 259 13.69 -5.89 -9.89
C GLY A 259 12.45 -6.24 -10.71
N MET A 260 11.30 -6.25 -10.07
CA MET A 260 9.99 -6.38 -10.71
C MET A 260 9.35 -5.00 -10.78
N SER A 261 9.46 -4.34 -11.94
CA SER A 261 9.02 -2.94 -12.11
C SER A 261 7.54 -2.83 -12.43
N PHE A 262 6.72 -2.57 -11.42
CA PHE A 262 5.29 -2.32 -11.60
C PHE A 262 5.02 -1.01 -12.33
N ILE A 263 5.83 0.02 -12.06
CA ILE A 263 5.68 1.29 -12.75
C ILE A 263 5.94 1.13 -14.25
N SER A 264 7.01 0.44 -14.67
CA SER A 264 7.27 0.23 -16.09
C SER A 264 6.12 -0.51 -16.77
N ALA A 265 5.59 -1.55 -16.13
CA ALA A 265 4.45 -2.31 -16.65
C ALA A 265 3.15 -1.49 -16.72
N ASN A 266 2.93 -0.56 -15.78
CA ASN A 266 1.76 0.32 -15.78
C ASN A 266 1.84 1.43 -16.85
N PHE A 267 3.02 1.67 -17.40
CA PHE A 267 3.27 2.65 -18.45
C PHE A 267 3.68 1.99 -19.78
N ASP A 268 3.54 0.67 -19.90
CA ASP A 268 3.81 -0.08 -21.12
C ASP A 268 2.81 0.30 -22.23
N ASN A 269 3.30 0.95 -23.28
CA ASN A 269 2.49 1.45 -24.40
C ASN A 269 1.93 0.32 -25.29
N SER A 270 2.43 -0.91 -25.13
CA SER A 270 1.85 -2.08 -25.80
C SER A 270 0.52 -2.53 -25.17
N VAL A 271 0.25 -2.06 -23.93
CA VAL A 271 -0.93 -2.42 -23.12
C VAL A 271 -1.83 -1.22 -22.86
N PHE A 272 -1.25 -0.05 -22.64
CA PHE A 272 -1.98 1.17 -22.30
C PHE A 272 -1.78 2.23 -23.37
N GLU A 273 -2.85 2.62 -24.03
CA GLU A 273 -2.82 3.76 -24.94
C GLU A 273 -2.60 5.05 -24.16
N ASN A 274 -1.70 5.93 -24.66
CA ASN A 274 -1.33 7.18 -24.00
C ASN A 274 -1.02 6.99 -22.49
N PRO A 275 -0.06 6.14 -22.11
CA PRO A 275 0.11 5.69 -20.71
C PRO A 275 0.47 6.84 -19.77
N PHE A 276 1.06 7.94 -20.24
CA PHE A 276 1.43 9.11 -19.43
C PHE A 276 0.28 10.10 -19.19
N SER A 277 -0.91 9.83 -19.76
CA SER A 277 -2.14 10.57 -19.47
C SER A 277 -3.00 9.81 -18.48
N ILE A 278 -3.58 10.52 -17.51
CA ILE A 278 -4.65 9.97 -16.65
C ILE A 278 -5.94 10.03 -17.45
N ASP A 279 -6.58 8.88 -17.61
CA ASP A 279 -7.89 8.73 -18.23
C ASP A 279 -8.83 8.02 -17.27
N LEU A 280 -9.65 8.79 -16.54
CA LEU A 280 -10.58 8.26 -15.56
C LEU A 280 -11.68 7.36 -16.13
N LYS A 281 -11.78 7.28 -17.46
CA LYS A 281 -12.72 6.42 -18.19
C LYS A 281 -12.04 5.27 -18.92
N ARG A 282 -10.78 5.00 -18.66
CA ARG A 282 -10.03 3.96 -19.35
C ARG A 282 -10.79 2.63 -19.34
N PRO A 283 -11.18 2.11 -20.51
CA PRO A 283 -12.14 1.00 -20.59
C PRO A 283 -11.57 -0.33 -20.13
N ARG A 284 -10.24 -0.49 -20.23
CA ARG A 284 -9.51 -1.68 -19.79
C ARG A 284 -8.24 -1.26 -19.06
N ASN A 285 -8.13 -1.67 -17.81
CA ASN A 285 -7.03 -1.24 -16.95
C ASN A 285 -6.37 -2.42 -16.22
N PRO A 286 -5.59 -3.28 -16.92
CA PRO A 286 -4.90 -4.42 -16.32
C PRO A 286 -3.62 -3.99 -15.60
N HIS A 287 -3.70 -2.98 -14.72
CA HIS A 287 -2.54 -2.46 -14.03
C HIS A 287 -1.90 -3.48 -13.07
N MET A 288 -0.64 -3.26 -12.76
CA MET A 288 0.19 -4.13 -11.93
C MET A 288 0.42 -3.60 -10.50
N SER A 289 -0.33 -2.57 -10.07
CA SER A 289 -0.13 -1.92 -8.76
C SER A 289 -0.43 -2.83 -7.56
N PHE A 290 -1.20 -3.89 -7.77
CA PHE A 290 -1.41 -4.96 -6.78
C PHE A 290 -0.52 -6.18 -7.00
N GLY A 291 0.48 -6.08 -7.88
CA GLY A 291 1.25 -7.24 -8.29
C GLY A 291 0.43 -8.24 -9.10
N PHE A 292 0.92 -9.48 -9.18
CA PHE A 292 0.28 -10.54 -9.94
C PHE A 292 0.69 -11.94 -9.43
N GLY A 293 -0.12 -12.97 -9.72
CA GLY A 293 0.17 -14.36 -9.34
C GLY A 293 -0.02 -14.65 -7.85
N PRO A 294 0.73 -15.60 -7.27
CA PRO A 294 0.55 -16.03 -5.88
C PRO A 294 0.65 -14.89 -4.87
N HIS A 295 1.52 -13.92 -5.10
CA HIS A 295 1.76 -12.78 -4.24
C HIS A 295 0.93 -11.52 -4.58
N THR A 296 -0.16 -11.65 -5.34
CA THR A 296 -1.11 -10.54 -5.52
C THR A 296 -1.48 -9.94 -4.16
N CYS A 297 -1.56 -8.61 -4.09
CA CYS A 297 -1.79 -7.89 -2.84
C CYS A 297 -2.95 -8.48 -2.03
N LEU A 298 -2.70 -8.77 -0.76
CA LEU A 298 -3.71 -9.29 0.16
C LEU A 298 -4.76 -8.22 0.50
N GLY A 299 -4.33 -6.95 0.56
CA GLY A 299 -5.15 -5.79 0.91
C GLY A 299 -5.81 -5.09 -0.28
N ASN A 300 -5.86 -5.69 -1.48
CA ASN A 300 -6.43 -5.03 -2.67
C ASN A 300 -7.87 -4.56 -2.44
N HIS A 301 -8.71 -5.38 -1.80
CA HIS A 301 -10.10 -5.01 -1.51
C HIS A 301 -10.20 -3.87 -0.48
N ILE A 302 -9.26 -3.80 0.49
CA ILE A 302 -9.19 -2.67 1.42
C ILE A 302 -8.93 -1.39 0.63
N ALA A 303 -7.84 -1.36 -0.14
CA ALA A 303 -7.43 -0.18 -0.89
C ALA A 303 -8.52 0.31 -1.87
N GLU A 304 -9.19 -0.61 -2.58
CA GLU A 304 -10.28 -0.28 -3.50
C GLU A 304 -11.52 0.27 -2.78
N ILE A 305 -11.92 -0.34 -1.65
CA ILE A 305 -13.09 0.09 -0.89
C ILE A 305 -12.82 1.44 -0.20
N GLU A 306 -11.64 1.61 0.40
CA GLU A 306 -11.24 2.89 1.00
C GLU A 306 -11.18 3.99 -0.06
N ALA A 307 -10.55 3.74 -1.21
CA ALA A 307 -10.49 4.71 -2.30
C ALA A 307 -11.87 5.05 -2.85
N LYS A 308 -12.78 4.05 -2.93
CA LYS A 308 -14.17 4.28 -3.34
C LYS A 308 -14.89 5.21 -2.36
N VAL A 309 -14.83 4.92 -1.07
CA VAL A 309 -15.47 5.75 -0.05
C VAL A 309 -14.87 7.15 -0.03
N PHE A 310 -13.55 7.27 -0.17
CA PHE A 310 -12.88 8.56 -0.22
C PHE A 310 -13.34 9.39 -1.43
N LEU A 311 -13.38 8.80 -2.64
CA LEU A 311 -13.88 9.48 -3.85
C LEU A 311 -15.37 9.83 -3.72
N GLU A 312 -16.21 8.93 -3.19
CA GLU A 312 -17.62 9.24 -2.89
C GLU A 312 -17.74 10.46 -1.98
N THR A 313 -16.90 10.55 -0.94
CA THR A 313 -16.88 11.70 -0.03
C THR A 313 -16.45 12.98 -0.75
N LEU A 314 -15.41 12.94 -1.59
CA LEU A 314 -14.92 14.11 -2.33
C LEU A 314 -15.95 14.64 -3.33
N ILE A 315 -16.63 13.77 -4.07
CA ILE A 315 -17.65 14.19 -5.05
C ILE A 315 -18.92 14.73 -4.38
N GLN A 316 -19.28 14.21 -3.19
CA GLN A 316 -20.43 14.69 -2.40
C GLN A 316 -20.13 15.98 -1.65
N SER A 317 -18.85 16.27 -1.39
CA SER A 317 -18.44 17.50 -0.72
C SER A 317 -18.72 18.72 -1.60
N GLN A 318 -18.94 19.87 -0.94
CA GLN A 318 -19.11 21.16 -1.62
C GLN A 318 -17.76 21.82 -1.94
N PHE A 319 -16.65 21.18 -1.58
CA PHE A 319 -15.33 21.77 -1.74
C PHE A 319 -14.77 21.51 -3.14
N THR A 320 -14.17 22.54 -3.71
CA THR A 320 -13.11 22.47 -4.72
C THR A 320 -11.86 23.06 -4.11
N TRP A 321 -10.70 22.75 -4.66
CA TRP A 321 -9.43 23.19 -4.05
C TRP A 321 -8.35 23.39 -5.10
N GLN A 322 -7.35 24.15 -4.71
CA GLN A 322 -6.12 24.37 -5.47
C GLN A 322 -4.89 24.13 -4.60
N ILE A 323 -3.75 23.92 -5.25
CA ILE A 323 -2.47 23.78 -4.58
C ILE A 323 -2.04 25.16 -4.07
N CYS A 324 -1.79 25.26 -2.78
CA CYS A 324 -1.21 26.42 -2.12
C CYS A 324 0.32 26.33 -2.10
N SER A 325 0.83 25.14 -1.78
CA SER A 325 2.26 24.82 -1.74
C SER A 325 2.47 23.34 -1.99
N GLU A 326 3.55 22.97 -2.67
CA GLU A 326 3.95 21.58 -2.84
C GLU A 326 5.47 21.40 -2.92
N ASP A 327 5.95 20.27 -2.41
CA ASP A 327 7.26 19.67 -2.71
C ASP A 327 7.00 18.21 -3.07
N THR A 328 6.96 17.93 -4.38
CA THR A 328 6.72 16.60 -4.93
C THR A 328 7.96 16.12 -5.63
N LYS A 329 8.52 15.00 -5.16
CA LYS A 329 9.56 14.29 -5.91
C LYS A 329 8.88 13.43 -6.97
N PHE A 330 9.31 13.56 -8.21
CA PHE A 330 8.88 12.73 -9.33
C PHE A 330 9.88 11.60 -9.57
N HIS A 331 9.43 10.55 -10.23
CA HIS A 331 10.33 9.48 -10.66
C HIS A 331 11.33 9.98 -11.71
N ASP A 332 12.44 9.25 -11.85
CA ASP A 332 13.41 9.49 -12.92
C ASP A 332 12.83 9.15 -14.29
N SER A 333 13.52 9.60 -15.34
CA SER A 333 13.14 9.28 -16.73
C SER A 333 12.99 7.76 -16.94
N PRO A 334 11.94 7.32 -17.65
CA PRO A 334 10.96 8.12 -18.42
C PRO A 334 9.73 8.58 -17.63
N PHE A 335 9.64 8.37 -16.32
CA PHE A 335 8.43 8.58 -15.51
C PHE A 335 8.36 9.96 -14.82
N THR A 336 8.98 10.98 -15.40
CA THR A 336 9.12 12.33 -14.81
C THR A 336 7.82 13.09 -14.56
N LEU A 337 6.68 12.57 -15.02
CA LEU A 337 5.35 13.11 -14.73
C LEU A 337 4.63 12.38 -13.58
N VAL A 338 5.22 11.29 -13.08
CA VAL A 338 4.60 10.43 -12.07
C VAL A 338 5.18 10.76 -10.69
N PRO A 339 4.35 11.15 -9.71
CA PRO A 339 4.82 11.39 -8.36
C PRO A 339 5.46 10.13 -7.76
N ASP A 340 6.70 10.25 -7.31
CA ASP A 340 7.37 9.24 -6.49
C ASP A 340 7.03 9.42 -5.02
N GLN A 341 7.19 10.65 -4.52
CA GLN A 341 6.94 10.98 -3.12
C GLN A 341 6.37 12.40 -3.01
N PHE A 342 5.31 12.54 -2.24
CA PHE A 342 4.83 13.83 -1.78
C PHE A 342 5.53 14.16 -0.45
N LYS A 343 6.52 15.05 -0.49
CA LYS A 343 7.21 15.52 0.72
C LYS A 343 6.36 16.53 1.48
N SER A 344 5.67 17.40 0.72
CA SER A 344 4.74 18.41 1.22
C SER A 344 3.65 18.64 0.17
N LEU A 345 2.42 18.76 0.60
CA LEU A 345 1.29 19.20 -0.22
C LEU A 345 0.30 19.95 0.65
N GLN A 346 0.08 21.25 0.36
CA GLN A 346 -0.91 22.06 1.02
C GLN A 346 -1.98 22.48 0.02
N LEU A 347 -3.23 22.27 0.38
CA LEU A 347 -4.39 22.62 -0.42
C LEU A 347 -5.24 23.67 0.31
N ILE A 348 -5.82 24.56 -0.46
CA ILE A 348 -6.79 25.53 0.02
C ILE A 348 -8.13 25.31 -0.69
N ALA A 349 -9.21 25.29 0.08
CA ALA A 349 -10.55 25.26 -0.47
C ALA A 349 -10.84 26.53 -1.26
N ILE A 350 -11.45 26.36 -2.43
CA ILE A 350 -11.97 27.45 -3.23
C ILE A 350 -13.48 27.49 -3.00
N PRO A 351 -14.05 28.64 -2.60
CA PRO A 351 -15.51 28.77 -2.53
C PRO A 351 -16.10 28.45 -3.90
N ASN A 352 -17.10 27.58 -3.95
CA ASN A 352 -17.85 27.40 -5.18
C ASN A 352 -18.48 28.76 -5.54
N ALA A 353 -18.19 29.27 -6.72
CA ALA A 353 -18.95 30.38 -7.24
C ALA A 353 -20.41 29.93 -7.33
N LEU A 354 -21.27 30.55 -6.53
CA LEU A 354 -22.73 30.35 -6.51
C LEU A 354 -23.32 30.65 -7.87
#